data_2c8b96eb71cb03184fb7db18c221f6c3
#
_entry.id   2c8b96eb71cb03184fb7db18c221f6c3
#
_cell.length_a   1.000
_cell.length_b   1.000
_cell.length_c   1.000
_cell.angle_alpha   90.00
_cell.angle_beta   90.00
_cell.angle_gamma   90.00
#
_symmetry.space_group_name_H-M   'P 1'
#
loop_
_entity.id
_entity.type
_entity.pdbx_description
1 polymer ?
#
loop_
_entity_poly.entity_id
_entity_poly.type
_entity_poly.pdbx_seq_one_letter_code
_entity_poly.pdbx_strand_id
1 'polypeptide(L)'
;MHPTRGLPATRARSLTLPPNTMQQYVIGIDLGTTNSVLAYAPIQSSAESPEIQLLPIPQLVAAGTTESRASLPSFAYLPTDAETENGSLDLPWHCESKIATGELARSRSADAPNRTIVAAKSWLCHHKVDRRAPILPWNAPTDVAKISPVTAAQQYLEHLVAAWHDAFPDAPIVEQNVVLTVPASFDPVARELTREAAVAAGLPSDFVLLEEPQAALYAWLSAQGEDWRKILHVGQSVLVC
;
A
#
# COMPACT_ATOMS: atom_id res chain seq x y z
N MET A 1 -28.02 -59.52 44.04
CA MET A 1 -28.15 -58.98 42.65
C MET A 1 -28.40 -57.48 42.73
N HIS A 2 -27.35 -56.67 42.48
CA HIS A 2 -27.47 -55.22 42.40
C HIS A 2 -27.27 -54.77 40.92
N PRO A 3 -28.12 -53.96 40.39
CA PRO A 3 -27.92 -53.46 39.04
C PRO A 3 -26.94 -52.29 39.06
N THR A 4 -25.90 -52.41 38.24
CA THR A 4 -24.91 -51.35 37.93
C THR A 4 -25.58 -50.24 37.08
N ARG A 5 -25.62 -49.04 37.62
CA ARG A 5 -26.03 -47.82 36.84
C ARG A 5 -24.87 -47.41 35.91
N GLY A 6 -25.12 -47.48 34.60
CA GLY A 6 -24.23 -46.92 33.60
C GLY A 6 -24.23 -45.37 33.63
N LEU A 7 -23.06 -44.80 33.64
CA LEU A 7 -22.83 -43.36 33.51
C LEU A 7 -23.14 -42.92 32.07
N PRO A 8 -23.77 -41.73 31.86
CA PRO A 8 -24.03 -41.23 30.54
C PRO A 8 -22.72 -40.76 29.88
N ALA A 9 -22.52 -41.20 28.63
CA ALA A 9 -21.41 -40.74 27.81
C ALA A 9 -21.47 -39.25 27.55
N THR A 10 -20.49 -38.51 28.04
CA THR A 10 -20.33 -37.08 27.76
C THR A 10 -19.96 -36.91 26.29
N ARG A 11 -20.91 -36.43 25.49
CA ARG A 11 -20.69 -36.03 24.09
C ARG A 11 -19.67 -34.91 24.07
N ALA A 12 -18.46 -35.19 23.57
CA ALA A 12 -17.48 -34.16 23.27
C ALA A 12 -18.08 -33.17 22.25
N ARG A 13 -18.33 -31.96 22.70
CA ARG A 13 -18.62 -30.83 21.80
C ARG A 13 -17.37 -30.56 20.97
N SER A 14 -17.43 -30.88 19.69
CA SER A 14 -16.49 -30.40 18.70
C SER A 14 -16.54 -28.87 18.73
N LEU A 15 -15.51 -28.23 19.28
CA LEU A 15 -15.24 -26.83 19.11
C LEU A 15 -14.72 -26.63 17.67
N THR A 16 -15.62 -26.62 16.71
CA THR A 16 -15.35 -26.01 15.41
C THR A 16 -15.25 -24.51 15.67
N LEU A 17 -14.04 -23.98 15.70
CA LEU A 17 -13.81 -22.56 15.55
C LEU A 17 -14.52 -22.13 14.26
N PRO A 18 -15.26 -21.00 14.25
CA PRO A 18 -15.80 -20.47 13.02
C PRO A 18 -14.62 -20.28 12.04
N PRO A 19 -14.80 -20.58 10.74
CA PRO A 19 -13.78 -20.24 9.79
C PRO A 19 -13.49 -18.75 9.96
N ASN A 20 -12.22 -18.37 9.98
CA ASN A 20 -11.79 -16.98 10.03
C ASN A 20 -12.27 -16.34 8.72
N THR A 21 -13.48 -15.79 8.73
CA THR A 21 -14.22 -15.33 7.52
C THR A 21 -13.76 -13.93 7.08
N MET A 22 -12.67 -13.39 7.68
CA MET A 22 -12.30 -12.00 7.48
C MET A 22 -11.33 -11.80 6.31
N GLN A 23 -10.39 -12.72 6.07
CA GLN A 23 -9.42 -12.58 4.98
C GLN A 23 -9.97 -13.12 3.67
N GLN A 24 -10.26 -12.23 2.73
CA GLN A 24 -10.80 -12.57 1.41
C GLN A 24 -9.77 -12.40 0.29
N TYR A 25 -8.79 -11.50 0.51
CA TYR A 25 -7.82 -11.10 -0.51
C TYR A 25 -6.38 -11.13 0.01
N VAL A 26 -5.46 -11.39 -0.92
CA VAL A 26 -4.06 -11.02 -0.80
C VAL A 26 -3.86 -9.74 -1.59
N ILE A 27 -3.30 -8.72 -0.95
CA ILE A 27 -3.10 -7.39 -1.52
C ILE A 27 -1.60 -7.12 -1.58
N GLY A 28 -1.12 -6.76 -2.78
CA GLY A 28 0.25 -6.31 -3.00
C GLY A 28 0.28 -4.81 -3.25
N ILE A 29 1.10 -4.06 -2.52
CA ILE A 29 1.32 -2.64 -2.73
C ILE A 29 2.77 -2.41 -3.10
N ASP A 30 2.99 -1.76 -4.24
CA ASP A 30 4.28 -1.20 -4.61
C ASP A 30 4.27 0.31 -4.36
N LEU A 31 4.94 0.72 -3.28
CA LEU A 31 5.14 2.14 -2.97
C LEU A 31 6.39 2.63 -3.73
N GLY A 32 6.22 2.94 -5.01
CA GLY A 32 7.32 3.34 -5.89
C GLY A 32 7.80 4.78 -5.70
N THR A 33 9.01 5.08 -6.20
CA THR A 33 9.56 6.45 -6.18
C THR A 33 8.78 7.40 -7.09
N THR A 34 8.30 6.88 -8.22
CA THR A 34 7.60 7.68 -9.25
C THR A 34 6.10 7.37 -9.27
N ASN A 35 5.73 6.12 -9.13
CA ASN A 35 4.34 5.68 -9.14
C ASN A 35 4.14 4.60 -8.07
N SER A 36 2.98 4.61 -7.45
CA SER A 36 2.53 3.57 -6.52
C SER A 36 1.38 2.79 -7.13
N VAL A 37 1.32 1.47 -6.86
CA VAL A 37 0.36 0.54 -7.45
C VAL A 37 -0.21 -0.35 -6.35
N LEU A 38 -1.48 -0.69 -6.45
CA LEU A 38 -2.13 -1.73 -5.65
C LEU A 38 -2.65 -2.83 -6.57
N ALA A 39 -2.23 -4.06 -6.29
CA ALA A 39 -2.72 -5.27 -6.94
C ALA A 39 -3.37 -6.18 -5.91
N TYR A 40 -4.29 -7.04 -6.33
CA TYR A 40 -4.97 -7.97 -5.44
C TYR A 40 -5.34 -9.27 -6.14
N ALA A 41 -5.53 -10.32 -5.34
CA ALA A 41 -6.08 -11.59 -5.78
C ALA A 41 -6.97 -12.18 -4.68
N PRO A 42 -8.10 -12.87 -5.01
CA PRO A 42 -8.91 -13.56 -4.03
C PRO A 42 -8.18 -14.79 -3.47
N ILE A 43 -8.27 -15.02 -2.14
CA ILE A 43 -7.65 -16.18 -1.48
C ILE A 43 -8.35 -17.48 -1.87
N GLN A 44 -9.68 -17.46 -2.02
CA GLN A 44 -10.46 -18.62 -2.38
C GLN A 44 -10.64 -18.70 -3.91
N SER A 45 -9.55 -18.83 -4.63
CA SER A 45 -9.60 -19.16 -6.05
C SER A 45 -9.52 -20.66 -6.22
N SER A 46 -10.48 -21.25 -6.95
CA SER A 46 -10.41 -22.66 -7.39
C SER A 46 -9.36 -22.88 -8.48
N ALA A 47 -8.75 -21.82 -8.99
CA ALA A 47 -7.69 -21.88 -9.97
C ALA A 47 -6.35 -22.24 -9.32
N GLU A 48 -5.54 -23.05 -9.99
CA GLU A 48 -4.17 -23.38 -9.56
C GLU A 48 -3.28 -22.12 -9.41
N SER A 49 -3.61 -21.06 -10.16
CA SER A 49 -2.98 -19.74 -10.06
C SER A 49 -4.07 -18.68 -10.06
N PRO A 50 -4.30 -17.95 -8.96
CA PRO A 50 -5.28 -16.87 -8.92
C PRO A 50 -4.86 -15.74 -9.87
N GLU A 51 -5.82 -15.16 -10.58
CA GLU A 51 -5.58 -14.00 -11.43
C GLU A 51 -5.30 -12.77 -10.57
N ILE A 52 -4.13 -12.15 -10.75
CA ILE A 52 -3.75 -10.91 -10.09
C ILE A 52 -4.36 -9.75 -10.88
N GLN A 53 -5.13 -8.91 -10.20
CA GLN A 53 -5.78 -7.74 -10.77
C GLN A 53 -5.16 -6.46 -10.22
N LEU A 54 -5.03 -5.43 -11.08
CA LEU A 54 -4.67 -4.09 -10.64
C LEU A 54 -5.92 -3.35 -10.18
N LEU A 55 -5.84 -2.67 -9.03
CA LEU A 55 -6.91 -1.79 -8.58
C LEU A 55 -6.88 -0.50 -9.42
N PRO A 56 -7.97 -0.14 -10.12
CA PRO A 56 -8.12 1.19 -10.70
C PRO A 56 -8.21 2.22 -9.57
N ILE A 57 -7.30 3.19 -9.53
CA ILE A 57 -7.18 4.18 -8.46
C ILE A 57 -7.82 5.49 -8.90
N PRO A 58 -9.01 5.84 -8.36
CA PRO A 58 -9.62 7.16 -8.59
C PRO A 58 -8.71 8.25 -8.03
N GLN A 59 -8.38 9.25 -8.82
CA GLN A 59 -7.51 10.35 -8.44
C GLN A 59 -7.85 11.62 -9.22
N LEU A 60 -7.53 12.75 -8.65
CA LEU A 60 -7.68 14.03 -9.35
C LEU A 60 -6.67 14.12 -10.50
N VAL A 61 -7.16 14.39 -11.71
CA VAL A 61 -6.33 14.68 -12.89
C VAL A 61 -6.28 16.19 -13.18
N ALA A 62 -7.30 16.91 -12.73
CA ALA A 62 -7.38 18.37 -12.69
C ALA A 62 -8.25 18.80 -11.51
N ALA A 63 -8.27 20.08 -11.17
CA ALA A 63 -9.15 20.59 -10.12
C ALA A 63 -10.61 20.24 -10.42
N GLY A 64 -11.27 19.54 -9.50
CA GLY A 64 -12.65 19.08 -9.63
C GLY A 64 -12.88 17.96 -10.67
N THR A 65 -11.83 17.34 -11.20
CA THR A 65 -11.95 16.26 -12.19
C THR A 65 -11.22 15.02 -11.72
N THR A 66 -11.99 13.96 -11.47
CA THR A 66 -11.48 12.65 -11.02
C THR A 66 -11.52 11.63 -12.17
N GLU A 67 -10.44 10.87 -12.33
CA GLU A 67 -10.34 9.72 -13.23
C GLU A 67 -9.68 8.55 -12.50
N SER A 68 -10.05 7.33 -12.88
CA SER A 68 -9.37 6.12 -12.39
C SER A 68 -8.18 5.77 -13.28
N ARG A 69 -7.02 5.51 -12.66
CA ARG A 69 -5.77 5.15 -13.32
C ARG A 69 -5.22 3.84 -12.73
N ALA A 70 -4.40 3.12 -13.50
CA ALA A 70 -3.76 1.88 -13.05
C ALA A 70 -2.67 2.11 -11.99
N SER A 71 -2.21 3.35 -11.83
CA SER A 71 -1.20 3.73 -10.83
C SER A 71 -1.45 5.13 -10.29
N LEU A 72 -0.98 5.39 -9.08
CA LEU A 72 -0.96 6.69 -8.43
C LEU A 72 0.45 7.28 -8.56
N PRO A 73 0.67 8.39 -9.28
CA PRO A 73 1.94 9.10 -9.21
C PRO A 73 2.32 9.44 -7.76
N SER A 74 3.56 9.09 -7.35
CA SER A 74 4.07 9.32 -5.99
C SER A 74 4.49 10.78 -5.80
N PHE A 75 3.53 11.67 -6.01
CA PHE A 75 3.62 13.11 -5.86
C PHE A 75 2.60 13.58 -4.84
N ALA A 76 2.96 14.59 -4.05
CA ALA A 76 2.04 15.22 -3.11
C ALA A 76 2.12 16.74 -3.28
N TYR A 77 0.97 17.39 -3.37
CA TYR A 77 0.83 18.82 -3.51
C TYR A 77 0.20 19.40 -2.23
N LEU A 78 0.83 20.44 -1.70
CA LEU A 78 0.36 21.19 -0.54
C LEU A 78 -0.44 22.40 -1.03
N PRO A 79 -1.77 22.31 -1.11
CA PRO A 79 -2.60 23.37 -1.67
C PRO A 79 -2.60 24.62 -0.79
N THR A 80 -3.05 25.72 -1.35
CA THR A 80 -3.38 26.93 -0.59
C THR A 80 -4.72 26.77 0.11
N ASP A 81 -4.97 27.60 1.13
CA ASP A 81 -6.26 27.59 1.84
C ASP A 81 -7.44 27.83 0.87
N ALA A 82 -7.29 28.74 -0.09
CA ALA A 82 -8.29 29.03 -1.11
C ALA A 82 -8.61 27.82 -2.02
N GLU A 83 -7.61 26.98 -2.35
CA GLU A 83 -7.82 25.76 -3.15
C GLU A 83 -8.50 24.67 -2.32
N THR A 84 -8.29 24.66 -1.00
CA THR A 84 -8.92 23.69 -0.09
C THR A 84 -10.38 24.00 0.20
N GLU A 85 -10.72 25.31 0.31
CA GLU A 85 -12.07 25.77 0.68
C GLU A 85 -13.10 25.64 -0.45
N ASN A 86 -12.65 25.61 -1.71
CA ASN A 86 -13.56 25.59 -2.86
C ASN A 86 -14.03 24.20 -3.29
N GLY A 87 -13.62 23.13 -2.60
CA GLY A 87 -13.99 21.73 -2.90
C GLY A 87 -13.41 21.17 -4.19
N SER A 88 -12.50 21.88 -4.85
CA SER A 88 -11.89 21.44 -6.13
C SER A 88 -10.90 20.28 -5.97
N LEU A 89 -10.57 19.94 -4.73
CA LEU A 89 -9.66 18.85 -4.37
C LEU A 89 -10.38 17.63 -3.76
N ASP A 90 -11.71 17.62 -3.78
CA ASP A 90 -12.50 16.54 -3.23
C ASP A 90 -12.38 15.28 -4.09
N LEU A 91 -12.24 14.14 -3.42
CA LEU A 91 -12.23 12.78 -3.99
C LEU A 91 -13.60 12.12 -3.75
N PRO A 92 -13.90 10.97 -4.38
CA PRO A 92 -15.16 10.23 -4.16
C PRO A 92 -15.41 9.85 -2.69
N TRP A 93 -14.36 9.75 -1.90
CA TRP A 93 -14.40 9.49 -0.46
C TRP A 93 -14.06 10.72 0.35
N HIS A 94 -14.49 10.74 1.61
CA HIS A 94 -14.07 11.79 2.53
C HIS A 94 -12.58 11.69 2.84
N CYS A 95 -11.86 12.78 2.70
CA CYS A 95 -10.44 12.88 3.02
C CYS A 95 -10.22 13.98 4.07
N GLU A 96 -9.67 13.61 5.22
CA GLU A 96 -9.30 14.60 6.26
C GLU A 96 -8.06 15.38 5.87
N SER A 97 -7.19 14.77 5.05
CA SER A 97 -5.98 15.41 4.57
C SER A 97 -6.29 16.40 3.45
N LYS A 98 -5.73 17.59 3.59
CA LYS A 98 -5.79 18.64 2.57
C LYS A 98 -4.69 18.49 1.51
N ILE A 99 -3.91 17.42 1.55
CA ILE A 99 -2.79 17.16 0.62
C ILE A 99 -3.35 16.42 -0.59
N ALA A 100 -3.19 16.99 -1.78
CA ALA A 100 -3.54 16.28 -3.01
C ALA A 100 -2.40 15.37 -3.43
N THR A 101 -2.71 14.09 -3.75
CA THR A 101 -1.73 13.10 -4.24
C THR A 101 -2.06 12.68 -5.67
N GLY A 102 -1.11 12.09 -6.38
CA GLY A 102 -1.32 11.53 -7.70
C GLY A 102 -1.13 12.51 -8.85
N GLU A 103 -1.95 12.37 -9.89
CA GLU A 103 -1.78 13.07 -11.18
C GLU A 103 -1.87 14.58 -11.08
N LEU A 104 -2.82 15.11 -10.30
CA LEU A 104 -2.92 16.55 -10.06
C LEU A 104 -1.62 17.07 -9.42
N ALA A 105 -1.11 16.39 -8.39
CA ALA A 105 0.14 16.78 -7.75
C ALA A 105 1.33 16.72 -8.73
N ARG A 106 1.37 15.72 -9.61
CA ARG A 106 2.38 15.60 -10.65
C ARG A 106 2.31 16.79 -11.63
N SER A 107 1.13 17.15 -12.10
CA SER A 107 0.95 18.28 -13.00
C SER A 107 1.35 19.60 -12.34
N ARG A 108 1.01 19.78 -11.04
CA ARG A 108 1.38 20.96 -10.25
C ARG A 108 2.88 21.09 -10.02
N SER A 109 3.65 20.01 -10.16
CA SER A 109 5.12 20.07 -9.97
C SER A 109 5.83 21.01 -10.94
N ALA A 110 5.27 21.27 -12.11
CA ALA A 110 5.78 22.24 -13.09
C ALA A 110 5.49 23.69 -12.68
N ASP A 111 4.28 23.97 -12.20
CA ASP A 111 3.80 25.33 -11.93
C ASP A 111 4.06 25.77 -10.49
N ALA A 112 4.04 24.82 -9.53
CA ALA A 112 4.22 25.07 -8.10
C ALA A 112 5.24 24.09 -7.47
N PRO A 113 6.50 24.05 -7.93
CA PRO A 113 7.50 23.09 -7.45
C PRO A 113 7.83 23.27 -5.97
N ASN A 114 7.69 24.46 -5.43
CA ASN A 114 7.92 24.77 -4.00
C ASN A 114 6.76 24.35 -3.07
N ARG A 115 5.64 23.89 -3.63
CA ARG A 115 4.49 23.29 -2.92
C ARG A 115 4.31 21.82 -3.25
N THR A 116 5.14 21.25 -4.13
CA THR A 116 5.02 19.86 -4.58
C THR A 116 6.17 19.02 -4.07
N ILE A 117 5.83 17.86 -3.49
CA ILE A 117 6.77 16.87 -3.01
C ILE A 117 6.95 15.82 -4.10
N VAL A 118 8.21 15.61 -4.46
CA VAL A 118 8.64 14.64 -5.46
C VAL A 118 9.62 13.67 -4.80
N ALA A 119 9.57 12.38 -5.20
CA ALA A 119 10.53 11.37 -4.75
C ALA A 119 10.64 11.23 -3.21
N ALA A 120 9.52 11.32 -2.48
CA ALA A 120 9.50 11.20 -1.02
C ALA A 120 10.13 9.89 -0.53
N LYS A 121 10.00 8.79 -1.30
CA LYS A 121 10.62 7.49 -1.00
C LYS A 121 12.15 7.59 -0.88
N SER A 122 12.82 8.38 -1.73
CA SER A 122 14.27 8.60 -1.67
C SER A 122 14.68 9.31 -0.38
N TRP A 123 13.83 10.18 0.17
CA TRP A 123 14.07 10.85 1.43
C TRP A 123 13.95 9.91 2.64
N LEU A 124 13.16 8.83 2.56
CA LEU A 124 13.08 7.81 3.61
C LEU A 124 14.40 7.09 3.85
N CYS A 125 15.31 7.02 2.88
CA CYS A 125 16.65 6.43 3.04
C CYS A 125 17.78 7.46 3.14
N HIS A 126 17.47 8.76 3.17
CA HIS A 126 18.48 9.81 3.20
C HIS A 126 19.05 9.98 4.62
N HIS A 127 20.24 9.41 4.86
CA HIS A 127 20.87 9.32 6.20
C HIS A 127 21.38 10.65 6.80
N LYS A 128 21.41 11.75 6.00
CA LYS A 128 21.93 13.06 6.46
C LYS A 128 20.83 14.01 6.95
N VAL A 129 19.58 13.58 6.99
CA VAL A 129 18.45 14.39 7.44
C VAL A 129 17.63 13.66 8.50
N ASP A 130 16.92 14.43 9.33
CA ASP A 130 15.88 13.86 10.17
C ASP A 130 14.65 13.52 9.31
N ARG A 131 14.45 12.24 9.07
CA ARG A 131 13.38 11.71 8.21
C ARG A 131 11.97 11.88 8.79
N ARG A 132 11.86 12.21 10.10
CA ARG A 132 10.60 12.53 10.79
C ARG A 132 10.33 14.03 10.85
N ALA A 133 11.34 14.86 10.60
CA ALA A 133 11.17 16.31 10.58
C ALA A 133 10.41 16.80 9.33
N PRO A 134 9.65 17.90 9.43
CA PRO A 134 8.93 18.49 8.31
C PRO A 134 9.89 19.22 7.36
N ILE A 135 10.50 18.48 6.46
CA ILE A 135 11.55 18.97 5.54
C ILE A 135 11.08 19.10 4.07
N LEU A 136 9.92 18.55 3.72
CA LEU A 136 9.41 18.52 2.35
C LEU A 136 8.21 19.45 2.15
N PRO A 137 8.12 20.17 1.02
CA PRO A 137 9.09 20.26 -0.07
C PRO A 137 10.42 20.89 0.39
N TRP A 138 11.56 20.36 -0.07
CA TRP A 138 12.88 20.76 0.43
C TRP A 138 13.18 22.25 0.27
N ASN A 139 12.89 22.81 -0.92
CA ASN A 139 13.15 24.19 -1.26
C ASN A 139 11.95 25.13 -1.03
N ALA A 140 10.94 24.68 -0.26
CA ALA A 140 9.78 25.52 0.00
C ALA A 140 10.17 26.76 0.84
N PRO A 141 9.59 27.93 0.54
CA PRO A 141 9.75 29.14 1.35
C PRO A 141 9.14 28.94 2.74
N THR A 142 9.45 29.83 3.67
CA THR A 142 9.09 29.69 5.08
C THR A 142 7.59 29.79 5.38
N ASP A 143 6.83 30.39 4.47
CA ASP A 143 5.36 30.49 4.54
C ASP A 143 4.62 29.25 4.06
N VAL A 144 5.33 28.29 3.46
CA VAL A 144 4.76 26.99 3.05
C VAL A 144 4.95 25.98 4.16
N ALA A 145 3.85 25.43 4.64
CA ALA A 145 3.90 24.32 5.59
C ALA A 145 4.62 23.13 4.97
N LYS A 146 5.55 22.53 5.74
CA LYS A 146 6.29 21.34 5.31
C LYS A 146 5.77 20.11 6.01
N ILE A 147 5.97 18.96 5.39
CA ILE A 147 5.69 17.64 6.00
C ILE A 147 6.96 16.78 6.01
N SER A 148 6.93 15.70 6.77
CA SER A 148 8.04 14.75 6.81
C SER A 148 7.98 13.77 5.62
N PRO A 149 9.11 13.14 5.25
CA PRO A 149 9.12 12.02 4.31
C PRO A 149 8.17 10.88 4.71
N VAL A 150 8.06 10.60 6.01
CA VAL A 150 7.14 9.58 6.55
C VAL A 150 5.69 9.99 6.30
N THR A 151 5.33 11.24 6.58
CA THR A 151 3.98 11.77 6.32
C THR A 151 3.67 11.74 4.82
N ALA A 152 4.62 12.07 3.95
CA ALA A 152 4.40 12.00 2.50
C ALA A 152 4.14 10.56 2.03
N ALA A 153 4.90 9.57 2.54
CA ALA A 153 4.67 8.16 2.26
C ALA A 153 3.30 7.68 2.79
N GLN A 154 2.92 8.13 3.99
CA GLN A 154 1.60 7.88 4.57
C GLN A 154 0.48 8.39 3.65
N GLN A 155 0.58 9.61 3.11
CA GLN A 155 -0.43 10.19 2.23
C GLN A 155 -0.65 9.37 0.94
N TYR A 156 0.40 8.80 0.36
CA TYR A 156 0.24 7.91 -0.80
C TYR A 156 -0.47 6.62 -0.41
N LEU A 157 -0.13 6.04 0.73
CA LEU A 157 -0.75 4.81 1.23
C LEU A 157 -2.21 5.05 1.66
N GLU A 158 -2.52 6.17 2.33
CA GLU A 158 -3.90 6.55 2.66
C GLU A 158 -4.78 6.65 1.41
N HIS A 159 -4.25 7.21 0.32
CA HIS A 159 -4.97 7.28 -0.95
C HIS A 159 -5.27 5.88 -1.50
N LEU A 160 -4.29 4.97 -1.48
CA LEU A 160 -4.48 3.57 -1.93
C LEU A 160 -5.47 2.82 -1.04
N VAL A 161 -5.40 3.01 0.28
CA VAL A 161 -6.33 2.43 1.26
C VAL A 161 -7.76 2.94 1.03
N ALA A 162 -7.93 4.24 0.79
CA ALA A 162 -9.23 4.82 0.50
C ALA A 162 -9.80 4.31 -0.83
N ALA A 163 -8.97 4.20 -1.87
CA ALA A 163 -9.38 3.61 -3.16
C ALA A 163 -9.78 2.13 -3.01
N TRP A 164 -9.11 1.38 -2.12
CA TRP A 164 -9.50 0.02 -1.80
C TRP A 164 -10.88 -0.04 -1.14
N HIS A 165 -11.13 0.79 -0.13
CA HIS A 165 -12.40 0.82 0.58
C HIS A 165 -13.57 1.30 -0.29
N ASP A 166 -13.32 2.20 -1.25
CA ASP A 166 -14.31 2.62 -2.24
C ASP A 166 -14.70 1.45 -3.17
N ALA A 167 -13.72 0.66 -3.60
CA ALA A 167 -13.95 -0.50 -4.47
C ALA A 167 -14.50 -1.74 -3.73
N PHE A 168 -14.10 -1.93 -2.46
CA PHE A 168 -14.40 -3.11 -1.64
C PHE A 168 -14.89 -2.71 -0.23
N PRO A 169 -16.08 -2.11 -0.10
CA PRO A 169 -16.57 -1.59 1.18
C PRO A 169 -16.80 -2.70 2.23
N ASP A 170 -17.06 -3.93 1.79
CA ASP A 170 -17.29 -5.08 2.68
C ASP A 170 -16.02 -5.88 3.01
N ALA A 171 -14.85 -5.43 2.54
CA ALA A 171 -13.56 -6.07 2.77
C ALA A 171 -12.51 -5.07 3.26
N PRO A 172 -12.58 -4.62 4.52
CA PRO A 172 -11.63 -3.65 5.07
C PRO A 172 -10.18 -4.11 4.90
N ILE A 173 -9.30 -3.23 4.44
CA ILE A 173 -7.90 -3.58 4.13
C ILE A 173 -7.14 -4.09 5.37
N VAL A 174 -7.49 -3.58 6.55
CA VAL A 174 -6.89 -3.98 7.83
C VAL A 174 -7.13 -5.45 8.17
N GLU A 175 -8.12 -6.08 7.55
CA GLU A 175 -8.46 -7.50 7.73
C GLU A 175 -7.89 -8.39 6.62
N GLN A 176 -7.19 -7.82 5.64
CA GLN A 176 -6.66 -8.57 4.49
C GLN A 176 -5.17 -8.93 4.67
N ASN A 177 -4.70 -9.91 3.88
CA ASN A 177 -3.27 -10.21 3.80
C ASN A 177 -2.57 -9.17 2.93
N VAL A 178 -1.74 -8.32 3.52
CA VAL A 178 -1.06 -7.24 2.79
C VAL A 178 0.45 -7.49 2.69
N VAL A 179 0.98 -7.29 1.50
CA VAL A 179 2.41 -7.27 1.20
C VAL A 179 2.76 -5.89 0.64
N LEU A 180 3.75 -5.23 1.24
CA LEU A 180 4.27 -3.93 0.78
C LEU A 180 5.71 -4.09 0.33
N THR A 181 6.05 -3.62 -0.88
CA THR A 181 7.42 -3.73 -1.38
C THR A 181 8.31 -2.58 -0.89
N VAL A 182 9.58 -2.91 -0.65
CA VAL A 182 10.63 -1.96 -0.29
C VAL A 182 11.91 -2.26 -1.05
N PRO A 183 12.74 -1.24 -1.38
CA PRO A 183 14.05 -1.47 -1.96
C PRO A 183 14.94 -2.35 -1.07
N ALA A 184 15.72 -3.25 -1.67
CA ALA A 184 16.72 -4.03 -0.94
C ALA A 184 17.78 -3.13 -0.25
N SER A 185 18.00 -1.92 -0.78
CA SER A 185 18.92 -0.93 -0.23
C SER A 185 18.40 -0.19 1.00
N PHE A 186 17.12 -0.36 1.39
CA PHE A 186 16.59 0.28 2.59
C PHE A 186 17.27 -0.27 3.85
N ASP A 187 17.85 0.65 4.62
CA ASP A 187 18.38 0.34 5.95
C ASP A 187 17.24 -0.04 6.93
N PRO A 188 17.54 -0.62 8.10
CA PRO A 188 16.51 -0.97 9.08
C PRO A 188 15.63 0.21 9.49
N VAL A 189 16.18 1.43 9.53
CA VAL A 189 15.43 2.64 9.89
C VAL A 189 14.44 3.00 8.79
N ALA A 190 14.84 2.97 7.50
CA ALA A 190 13.94 3.23 6.39
C ALA A 190 12.80 2.21 6.32
N ARG A 191 13.08 0.92 6.61
CA ARG A 191 12.06 -0.13 6.70
C ARG A 191 11.06 0.14 7.82
N GLU A 192 11.55 0.56 9.00
CA GLU A 192 10.68 0.90 10.13
C GLU A 192 9.84 2.14 9.85
N LEU A 193 10.42 3.20 9.25
CA LEU A 193 9.68 4.40 8.85
C LEU A 193 8.59 4.10 7.81
N THR A 194 8.88 3.16 6.89
CA THR A 194 7.87 2.69 5.93
C THR A 194 6.75 1.93 6.64
N ARG A 195 7.07 1.10 7.65
CA ARG A 195 6.08 0.40 8.47
C ARG A 195 5.22 1.38 9.26
N GLU A 196 5.84 2.37 9.88
CA GLU A 196 5.15 3.44 10.61
C GLU A 196 4.14 4.17 9.71
N ALA A 197 4.57 4.59 8.51
CA ALA A 197 3.70 5.24 7.54
C ALA A 197 2.54 4.33 7.09
N ALA A 198 2.81 3.04 6.88
CA ALA A 198 1.82 2.07 6.42
C ALA A 198 0.74 1.79 7.48
N VAL A 199 1.14 1.60 8.74
CA VAL A 199 0.20 1.40 9.85
C VAL A 199 -0.62 2.67 10.09
N ALA A 200 0.01 3.85 10.03
CA ALA A 200 -0.70 5.13 10.16
C ALA A 200 -1.70 5.36 9.02
N ALA A 201 -1.43 4.82 7.83
CA ALA A 201 -2.36 4.86 6.69
C ALA A 201 -3.52 3.84 6.78
N GLY A 202 -3.54 2.97 7.79
CA GLY A 202 -4.61 2.00 8.02
C GLY A 202 -4.32 0.59 7.50
N LEU A 203 -3.09 0.25 7.12
CA LEU A 203 -2.71 -1.13 6.82
C LEU A 203 -2.66 -1.98 8.12
N PRO A 204 -2.87 -3.31 8.05
CA PRO A 204 -2.74 -4.20 9.19
C PRO A 204 -1.32 -4.13 9.78
N SER A 205 -1.16 -4.24 11.09
CA SER A 205 0.16 -4.12 11.74
C SER A 205 1.10 -5.28 11.42
N ASP A 206 0.57 -6.41 10.98
CA ASP A 206 1.27 -7.67 10.65
C ASP A 206 1.54 -7.84 9.15
N PHE A 207 1.35 -6.77 8.34
CA PHE A 207 1.67 -6.84 6.92
C PHE A 207 3.13 -7.21 6.67
N VAL A 208 3.39 -7.85 5.52
CA VAL A 208 4.72 -8.32 5.13
C VAL A 208 5.44 -7.23 4.35
N LEU A 209 6.69 -6.90 4.76
CA LEU A 209 7.63 -6.15 3.92
C LEU A 209 8.41 -7.13 3.04
N LEU A 210 8.29 -6.98 1.73
CA LEU A 210 8.98 -7.79 0.74
C LEU A 210 9.98 -6.93 -0.05
N GLU A 211 11.17 -7.42 -0.30
CA GLU A 211 12.14 -6.69 -1.12
C GLU A 211 11.72 -6.67 -2.59
N GLU A 212 11.84 -5.52 -3.25
CA GLU A 212 11.50 -5.35 -4.66
C GLU A 212 12.14 -6.40 -5.58
N PRO A 213 13.44 -6.77 -5.43
CA PRO A 213 14.03 -7.84 -6.24
C PRO A 213 13.39 -9.20 -6.00
N GLN A 214 12.95 -9.49 -4.76
CA GLN A 214 12.24 -10.73 -4.46
C GLN A 214 10.85 -10.73 -5.09
N ALA A 215 10.13 -9.61 -5.01
CA ALA A 215 8.83 -9.46 -5.65
C ALA A 215 8.93 -9.65 -7.18
N ALA A 216 9.94 -9.06 -7.81
CA ALA A 216 10.19 -9.23 -9.23
C ALA A 216 10.52 -10.69 -9.60
N LEU A 217 11.31 -11.40 -8.78
CA LEU A 217 11.57 -12.82 -8.96
C LEU A 217 10.28 -13.64 -8.85
N TYR A 218 9.44 -13.38 -7.84
CA TYR A 218 8.17 -14.09 -7.68
C TYR A 218 7.21 -13.83 -8.84
N ALA A 219 7.16 -12.60 -9.35
CA ALA A 219 6.36 -12.28 -10.54
C ALA A 219 6.85 -13.05 -11.77
N TRP A 220 8.18 -13.13 -11.96
CA TRP A 220 8.76 -13.92 -13.04
C TRP A 220 8.46 -15.42 -12.88
N LEU A 221 8.61 -15.99 -11.67
CA LEU A 221 8.29 -17.41 -11.41
C LEU A 221 6.81 -17.70 -11.70
N SER A 222 5.92 -16.82 -11.30
CA SER A 222 4.47 -16.94 -11.56
C SER A 222 4.19 -16.92 -13.07
N ALA A 223 4.83 -16.05 -13.83
CA ALA A 223 4.68 -15.97 -15.28
C ALA A 223 5.21 -17.20 -16.03
N GLN A 224 6.23 -17.87 -15.48
CA GLN A 224 6.78 -19.12 -16.08
C GLN A 224 5.94 -20.37 -15.73
N GLY A 225 5.04 -20.31 -14.75
CA GLY A 225 4.32 -21.48 -14.25
C GLY A 225 5.31 -22.60 -13.85
N GLU A 226 5.06 -23.83 -14.26
CA GLU A 226 5.94 -24.97 -13.94
C GLU A 226 7.26 -24.98 -14.74
N ASP A 227 7.36 -24.18 -15.80
CA ASP A 227 8.54 -24.19 -16.69
C ASP A 227 9.77 -23.53 -16.05
N TRP A 228 9.62 -22.75 -14.97
CA TRP A 228 10.75 -22.18 -14.26
C TRP A 228 11.73 -23.26 -13.75
N ARG A 229 11.27 -24.48 -13.41
CA ARG A 229 12.10 -25.61 -12.98
C ARG A 229 13.01 -26.16 -14.08
N LYS A 230 12.68 -25.87 -15.35
CA LYS A 230 13.54 -26.23 -16.51
C LYS A 230 14.60 -25.17 -16.76
N ILE A 231 14.39 -23.96 -16.28
CA ILE A 231 15.26 -22.79 -16.52
C ILE A 231 16.23 -22.60 -15.35
N LEU A 232 15.75 -22.73 -14.09
CA LEU A 232 16.55 -22.52 -12.90
C LEU A 232 16.89 -23.85 -12.22
N HIS A 233 18.19 -24.04 -11.93
CA HIS A 233 18.70 -25.19 -11.21
C HIS A 233 19.35 -24.79 -9.89
N VAL A 234 19.42 -25.72 -8.95
CA VAL A 234 20.07 -25.52 -7.64
C VAL A 234 21.52 -25.06 -7.83
N GLY A 235 21.89 -23.97 -7.16
CA GLY A 235 23.24 -23.38 -7.23
C GLY A 235 23.39 -22.28 -8.27
N GLN A 236 22.39 -21.99 -9.09
CA GLN A 236 22.40 -20.84 -9.99
C GLN A 236 22.00 -19.56 -9.27
N SER A 237 22.51 -18.42 -9.76
CA SER A 237 22.16 -17.08 -9.32
C SER A 237 21.27 -16.39 -10.35
N VAL A 238 20.31 -15.63 -9.89
CA VAL A 238 19.43 -14.79 -10.72
C VAL A 238 19.77 -13.34 -10.44
N LEU A 239 20.00 -12.57 -11.49
CA LEU A 239 20.16 -11.12 -11.41
C LEU A 239 18.84 -10.46 -11.78
N VAL A 240 18.38 -9.58 -10.93
CA VAL A 240 17.21 -8.71 -11.16
C VAL A 240 17.73 -7.30 -11.42
N CYS A 241 17.41 -6.74 -12.59
CA CYS A 241 17.83 -5.40 -13.03
C CYS A 241 16.63 -4.49 -13.28
#